data_4e23c3c829388fc8e6e1912c8ec898d8
#
_entry.id   4e23c3c829388fc8e6e1912c8ec898d8
#
_cell.length_a   1.000
_cell.length_b   1.000
_cell.length_c   1.000
_cell.angle_alpha   90.00
_cell.angle_beta   90.00
_cell.angle_gamma   90.00
#
_symmetry.space_group_name_H-M   'P 1'
#
loop_
_entity.id
_entity.type
_entity.pdbx_description
1 polymer ?
#
loop_
_entity_poly.entity_id
_entity_poly.type
_entity_poly.pdbx_seq_one_letter_code
_entity_poly.pdbx_strand_id
1 'polypeptide(L)'
;MYAYFRDSKAKKSYQNAIKLKELNINTPNPIGYIEFYRNFLFKESFFISEKVDYLFTIREPLRNVDLKDREEIIKKFVAFTYNLHKNRVYHKDYSAGNILVFKNEKDEYDFSLVDI
;
A
#
# COMPACT_ATOMS: atom_id res chain seq x y z
N MET A 1 -5.05 -0.47 30.59
CA MET A 1 -5.19 0.98 30.46
C MET A 1 -4.48 1.55 29.22
N TYR A 2 -3.29 1.06 28.89
CA TYR A 2 -2.59 1.49 27.68
C TYR A 2 -3.38 1.25 26.39
N ALA A 3 -4.11 0.14 26.30
CA ALA A 3 -4.90 -0.17 25.12
C ALA A 3 -5.98 0.88 24.85
N TYR A 4 -6.44 1.58 25.87
CA TYR A 4 -7.47 2.61 25.76
C TYR A 4 -6.99 3.83 24.97
N PHE A 5 -5.73 4.22 25.12
CA PHE A 5 -5.14 5.37 24.42
C PHE A 5 -4.34 4.98 23.19
N ARG A 6 -4.30 3.69 22.89
CA ARG A 6 -3.53 3.15 21.79
C ARG A 6 -4.27 3.29 20.49
N ASP A 7 -3.58 3.77 19.45
CA ASP A 7 -4.16 3.83 18.11
C ASP A 7 -4.44 2.42 17.59
N SER A 8 -5.60 2.23 16.99
CA SER A 8 -5.94 0.97 16.34
C SER A 8 -5.09 0.76 15.09
N LYS A 9 -5.00 -0.49 14.65
CA LYS A 9 -4.34 -0.82 13.39
C LYS A 9 -4.97 -0.07 12.21
N ALA A 10 -6.30 0.02 12.17
CA ALA A 10 -7.02 0.71 11.10
C ALA A 10 -6.73 2.22 11.11
N LYS A 11 -6.67 2.84 12.27
CA LYS A 11 -6.31 4.25 12.39
C LYS A 11 -4.89 4.49 11.89
N LYS A 12 -3.95 3.62 12.24
CA LYS A 12 -2.57 3.72 11.77
C LYS A 12 -2.48 3.58 10.26
N SER A 13 -3.23 2.64 9.68
CA SER A 13 -3.29 2.47 8.23
C SER A 13 -3.84 3.71 7.53
N TYR A 14 -4.88 4.32 8.10
CA TYR A 14 -5.43 5.56 7.57
C TYR A 14 -4.39 6.69 7.59
N GLN A 15 -3.70 6.87 8.71
CA GLN A 15 -2.66 7.88 8.85
C GLN A 15 -1.49 7.63 7.90
N ASN A 16 -1.09 6.36 7.73
CA ASN A 16 -0.04 5.98 6.80
C ASN A 16 -0.43 6.29 5.36
N ALA A 17 -1.69 6.04 4.98
CA ALA A 17 -2.18 6.36 3.65
C ALA A 17 -2.11 7.87 3.37
N ILE A 18 -2.51 8.70 4.34
CA ILE A 18 -2.41 10.15 4.22
C ILE A 18 -0.96 10.57 4.00
N LYS A 19 -0.03 10.03 4.79
CA LYS A 19 1.40 10.33 4.66
C LYS A 19 1.96 9.96 3.29
N LEU A 20 1.59 8.77 2.78
CA LEU A 20 2.03 8.34 1.46
C LEU A 20 1.53 9.29 0.37
N LYS A 21 0.29 9.74 0.47
CA LYS A 21 -0.28 10.71 -0.47
C LYS A 21 0.50 12.04 -0.43
N GLU A 22 0.86 12.51 0.74
CA GLU A 22 1.67 13.72 0.90
C GLU A 22 3.04 13.59 0.23
N LEU A 23 3.61 12.40 0.21
CA LEU A 23 4.89 12.09 -0.43
C LEU A 23 4.75 11.75 -1.91
N ASN A 24 3.55 11.85 -2.47
CA ASN A 24 3.23 11.46 -3.86
C ASN A 24 3.55 9.99 -4.15
N ILE A 25 3.38 9.13 -3.15
CA ILE A 25 3.51 7.69 -3.28
C ILE A 25 2.12 7.10 -3.40
N ASN A 26 1.90 6.29 -4.43
CA ASN A 26 0.58 5.73 -4.72
C ASN A 26 0.16 4.70 -3.67
N THR A 27 -1.04 4.86 -3.18
CA THR A 27 -1.76 3.91 -2.34
C THR A 27 -3.24 4.17 -2.59
N PRO A 28 -4.13 3.18 -2.37
CA PRO A 28 -5.56 3.44 -2.50
C PRO A 28 -5.99 4.63 -1.63
N ASN A 29 -6.84 5.49 -2.18
CA ASN A 29 -7.27 6.68 -1.44
C ASN A 29 -7.97 6.28 -0.15
N PRO A 30 -7.49 6.78 0.99
CA PRO A 30 -8.15 6.45 2.26
C PRO A 30 -9.48 7.17 2.37
N ILE A 31 -10.51 6.42 2.77
CA ILE A 31 -11.85 6.97 3.01
C ILE A 31 -12.02 7.25 4.50
N GLY A 32 -11.63 6.28 5.34
CA GLY A 32 -11.78 6.41 6.77
C GLY A 32 -11.43 5.12 7.49
N TYR A 33 -11.75 5.08 8.76
CA TYR A 33 -11.58 3.89 9.58
C TYR A 33 -12.69 3.79 10.60
N ILE A 34 -12.99 2.57 11.04
CA ILE A 34 -14.01 2.29 12.03
C ILE A 34 -13.37 1.50 13.17
N GLU A 35 -13.66 1.92 14.39
CA GLU A 35 -13.16 1.27 15.60
C GLU A 35 -14.33 0.80 16.44
N PHE A 36 -14.32 -0.46 16.85
CA PHE A 36 -15.32 -1.03 17.74
C PHE A 36 -14.71 -1.24 19.12
N TYR A 37 -15.42 -0.79 20.13
CA TYR A 37 -14.98 -0.88 21.52
C TYR A 37 -15.90 -1.79 22.31
N ARG A 38 -15.33 -2.46 23.29
CA ARG A 38 -16.09 -3.20 24.30
C ARG A 38 -15.43 -2.95 25.64
N ASN A 39 -16.19 -2.38 26.58
CA ASN A 39 -15.68 -2.04 27.91
C ASN A 39 -14.41 -1.19 27.85
N PHE A 40 -14.37 -0.20 26.94
CA PHE A 40 -13.24 0.72 26.74
C PHE A 40 -11.99 0.08 26.12
N LEU A 41 -12.11 -1.16 25.63
CA LEU A 41 -11.01 -1.83 24.96
C LEU A 41 -11.35 -2.00 23.48
N PHE A 42 -10.34 -1.87 22.63
CA PHE A 42 -10.51 -2.18 21.21
C PHE A 42 -10.86 -3.66 21.05
N LYS A 43 -11.93 -3.91 20.34
CA LYS A 43 -12.30 -5.27 19.95
C LYS A 43 -11.85 -5.55 18.54
N GLU A 44 -12.14 -4.63 17.61
CA GLU A 44 -11.74 -4.74 16.21
C GLU A 44 -11.78 -3.37 15.55
N SER A 45 -11.06 -3.27 14.45
CA SER A 45 -11.03 -2.04 13.66
C SER A 45 -10.98 -2.38 12.18
N PHE A 46 -11.53 -1.47 11.36
CA PHE A 46 -11.58 -1.63 9.91
C PHE A 46 -11.09 -0.35 9.23
N PHE A 47 -10.15 -0.52 8.32
CA PHE A 47 -9.69 0.56 7.46
C PHE A 47 -10.43 0.49 6.13
N ILE A 48 -10.93 1.62 5.67
CA ILE A 48 -11.72 1.71 4.44
C ILE A 48 -10.98 2.58 3.44
N SER A 49 -10.74 2.04 2.27
CA SER A 49 -10.11 2.76 1.16
C SER A 49 -10.91 2.56 -0.12
N GLU A 50 -10.65 3.43 -1.11
CA GLU A 50 -11.25 3.25 -2.43
C GLU A 50 -10.71 2.00 -3.09
N LYS A 51 -11.58 1.33 -3.85
CA LYS A 51 -11.16 0.20 -4.67
C LYS A 51 -10.29 0.71 -5.81
N VAL A 52 -9.16 0.05 -6.06
CA VAL A 52 -8.27 0.38 -7.17
C VAL A 52 -8.29 -0.76 -8.19
N ASP A 53 -8.35 -0.40 -9.45
CA ASP A 53 -8.15 -1.36 -10.53
C ASP A 53 -6.65 -1.52 -10.76
N TYR A 54 -6.21 -2.76 -10.90
CA TYR A 54 -4.81 -3.08 -11.15
C TYR A 54 -4.71 -4.30 -12.07
N LEU A 55 -3.56 -4.45 -12.73
CA LEU A 55 -3.32 -5.55 -13.65
C LEU A 55 -2.95 -6.83 -12.90
N PHE A 56 -2.00 -6.73 -11.99
CA PHE A 56 -1.50 -7.84 -11.17
C PHE A 56 -0.63 -7.25 -10.06
N THR A 57 -0.20 -8.10 -9.12
CA THR A 57 0.80 -7.70 -8.14
C THR A 57 2.19 -7.91 -8.71
N ILE A 58 3.22 -7.35 -8.08
CA ILE A 58 4.60 -7.50 -8.57
C ILE A 58 5.05 -8.97 -8.53
N ARG A 59 4.31 -9.83 -7.85
CA ARG A 59 4.58 -11.27 -7.83
C ARG A 59 4.59 -11.86 -9.24
N GLU A 60 3.69 -11.38 -10.12
CA GLU A 60 3.57 -11.92 -11.48
C GLU A 60 4.85 -11.68 -12.30
N PRO A 61 5.37 -10.45 -12.47
CA PRO A 61 6.62 -10.28 -13.22
C PRO A 61 7.83 -10.94 -12.55
N LEU A 62 7.81 -11.14 -11.23
CA LEU A 62 8.92 -11.83 -10.56
C LEU A 62 8.92 -13.33 -10.82
N ARG A 63 7.76 -13.94 -11.06
CA ARG A 63 7.61 -15.39 -11.25
C ARG A 63 7.49 -15.79 -12.70
N ASN A 64 6.81 -15.00 -13.53
CA ASN A 64 6.52 -15.35 -14.92
C ASN A 64 7.56 -14.71 -15.85
N VAL A 65 8.55 -15.51 -16.26
CA VAL A 65 9.65 -15.04 -17.11
C VAL A 65 9.19 -14.67 -18.53
N ASP A 66 8.02 -15.15 -18.95
CA ASP A 66 7.46 -14.89 -20.27
C ASP A 66 6.47 -13.73 -20.29
N LEU A 67 6.31 -13.04 -19.16
CA LEU A 67 5.39 -11.92 -19.08
C LEU A 67 5.83 -10.77 -19.99
N LYS A 68 4.89 -10.23 -20.75
CA LYS A 68 5.14 -9.05 -21.59
C LYS A 68 5.62 -7.88 -20.73
N ASP A 69 6.64 -7.18 -21.21
CA ASP A 69 7.22 -6.01 -20.57
C ASP A 69 7.83 -6.29 -19.18
N ARG A 70 8.13 -7.56 -18.90
CA ARG A 70 8.66 -7.98 -17.60
C ARG A 70 9.89 -7.16 -17.16
N GLU A 71 10.86 -6.99 -18.04
CA GLU A 71 12.08 -6.26 -17.72
C GLU A 71 11.81 -4.79 -17.42
N GLU A 72 10.93 -4.16 -18.18
CA GLU A 72 10.53 -2.77 -17.94
C GLU A 72 9.85 -2.63 -16.58
N ILE A 73 8.93 -3.55 -16.26
CA ILE A 73 8.22 -3.54 -14.98
C ILE A 73 9.19 -3.69 -13.82
N ILE A 74 10.13 -4.63 -13.91
CA ILE A 74 11.11 -4.87 -12.84
C ILE A 74 12.02 -3.66 -12.65
N LYS A 75 12.49 -3.05 -13.74
CA LYS A 75 13.31 -1.83 -13.64
C LYS A 75 12.58 -0.70 -12.97
N LYS A 76 11.32 -0.48 -13.33
CA LYS A 76 10.48 0.55 -12.71
C LYS A 76 10.18 0.23 -11.25
N PHE A 77 10.00 -1.04 -10.93
CA PHE A 77 9.80 -1.47 -9.54
C PHE A 77 11.01 -1.18 -8.67
N VAL A 78 12.23 -1.45 -9.19
CA VAL A 78 13.46 -1.12 -8.47
C VAL A 78 13.55 0.38 -8.21
N ALA A 79 13.23 1.20 -9.21
CA ALA A 79 13.21 2.65 -9.06
C ALA A 79 12.16 3.10 -8.04
N PHE A 80 10.97 2.49 -8.06
CA PHE A 80 9.92 2.75 -7.09
C PHE A 80 10.37 2.43 -5.67
N THR A 81 10.99 1.28 -5.47
CA THR A 81 11.52 0.86 -4.17
C THR A 81 12.60 1.82 -3.68
N TYR A 82 13.50 2.21 -4.56
CA TYR A 82 14.53 3.20 -4.23
C TYR A 82 13.90 4.51 -3.77
N ASN A 83 12.87 4.98 -4.47
CA ASN A 83 12.17 6.20 -4.10
C ASN A 83 11.49 6.10 -2.73
N LEU A 84 10.92 4.95 -2.42
CA LEU A 84 10.35 4.71 -1.09
C LEU A 84 11.42 4.89 -0.01
N HIS A 85 12.55 4.22 -0.17
CA HIS A 85 13.62 4.24 0.82
C HIS A 85 14.28 5.62 0.93
N LYS A 86 14.39 6.32 -0.20
CA LYS A 86 14.90 7.70 -0.21
C LYS A 86 14.00 8.63 0.61
N ASN A 87 12.70 8.41 0.59
CA ASN A 87 11.72 9.15 1.38
C ASN A 87 11.51 8.54 2.79
N ARG A 88 12.36 7.59 3.19
CA ARG A 88 12.31 6.91 4.48
C ARG A 88 10.99 6.18 4.73
N VAL A 89 10.39 5.66 3.67
CA VAL A 89 9.19 4.85 3.76
C VAL A 89 9.61 3.37 3.76
N TYR A 90 9.30 2.68 4.84
CA TYR A 90 9.61 1.27 5.01
C TYR A 90 8.33 0.51 5.34
N HIS A 91 7.90 -0.32 4.40
CA HIS A 91 6.72 -1.15 4.57
C HIS A 91 7.07 -2.33 5.46
N LYS A 92 6.29 -2.57 6.51
CA LYS A 92 6.54 -3.67 7.46
C LYS A 92 6.51 -5.04 6.79
N ASP A 93 5.61 -5.20 5.82
CA ASP A 93 5.48 -6.43 5.05
C ASP A 93 5.60 -6.11 3.56
N TYR A 94 6.83 -5.80 3.13
CA TYR A 94 7.13 -5.49 1.73
C TYR A 94 7.20 -6.76 0.91
N SER A 95 6.08 -7.47 0.84
CA SER A 95 5.95 -8.70 0.06
C SER A 95 5.39 -8.40 -1.33
N ALA A 96 5.64 -9.32 -2.24
CA ALA A 96 5.22 -9.15 -3.63
C ALA A 96 3.71 -8.99 -3.82
N GLY A 97 2.92 -9.52 -2.88
CA GLY A 97 1.46 -9.38 -2.92
C GLY A 97 0.94 -8.01 -2.51
N ASN A 98 1.79 -7.17 -1.89
CA ASN A 98 1.39 -5.87 -1.36
C ASN A 98 1.81 -4.70 -2.26
N ILE A 99 2.28 -5.00 -3.45
CA ILE A 99 2.60 -3.98 -4.47
C ILE A 99 1.76 -4.28 -5.70
N LEU A 100 0.82 -3.40 -5.99
CA LEU A 100 -0.07 -3.51 -7.16
C LEU A 100 0.60 -2.86 -8.36
N VAL A 101 0.47 -3.48 -9.53
CA VAL A 101 0.98 -2.94 -10.80
C VAL A 101 -0.23 -2.53 -11.65
N PHE A 102 -0.20 -1.30 -12.13
CA PHE A 102 -1.25 -0.77 -12.98
C PHE A 102 -0.65 0.15 -14.05
N LYS A 103 -1.46 0.54 -15.01
CA LYS A 103 -1.05 1.56 -15.98
C LYS A 103 -1.72 2.88 -15.63
N ASN A 104 -0.93 3.94 -15.60
CA ASN A 104 -1.42 5.28 -15.30
C ASN A 104 -2.05 5.94 -16.54
N GLU A 105 -2.46 7.19 -16.42
CA GLU A 105 -3.09 7.95 -17.50
C GLU A 105 -2.20 8.09 -18.74
N LYS A 106 -0.87 8.05 -18.56
CA LYS A 106 0.11 8.11 -19.64
C LYS A 106 0.42 6.75 -20.26
N ASP A 107 -0.34 5.73 -19.90
CA ASP A 107 -0.14 4.33 -20.34
C ASP A 107 1.25 3.78 -19.93
N GLU A 108 1.78 4.27 -18.82
CA GLU A 108 3.03 3.79 -18.23
C GLU A 108 2.74 2.91 -17.03
N TYR A 109 3.59 1.92 -16.78
CA TYR A 109 3.47 1.07 -15.59
C TYR A 109 3.79 1.87 -14.34
N ASP A 110 2.96 1.71 -13.35
CA ASP A 110 3.10 2.37 -12.06
C ASP A 110 2.71 1.40 -10.94
N PHE A 111 3.01 1.77 -9.70
CA PHE A 111 2.87 0.87 -8.56
C PHE A 111 2.09 1.56 -7.44
N SER A 112 1.34 0.74 -6.70
CA SER A 112 0.58 1.19 -5.55
C SER A 112 0.83 0.26 -4.37
N LEU A 113 1.08 0.84 -3.19
CA LEU A 113 1.27 0.06 -1.97
C LEU A 113 -0.08 -0.22 -1.31
N VAL A 114 -0.25 -1.45 -0.84
CA VAL A 114 -1.41 -1.83 -0.04
C VAL A 114 -0.93 -2.50 1.25
N ASP A 115 -1.85 -2.73 2.16
CA ASP A 115 -1.58 -3.32 3.47
C ASP A 115 -0.55 -2.51 4.26
N ILE A 116 -0.78 -1.23 4.31
CA ILE A 116 0.10 -0.27 4.98
C ILE A 116 -0.31 -0.06 6.43
#